data_8a8d5488ddd98dde8401de575229ef2a
#
_entry.id   8a8d5488ddd98dde8401de575229ef2a
#
_cell.length_a   1.000
_cell.length_b   1.000
_cell.length_c   1.000
_cell.angle_alpha   90.00
_cell.angle_beta   90.00
_cell.angle_gamma   90.00
#
_symmetry.space_group_name_H-M   'P 1'
#
loop_
_entity.id
_entity.type
_entity.pdbx_description
1 polymer ?
#
loop_
_entity_poly.entity_id
_entity_poly.type
_entity_poly.pdbx_seq_one_letter_code
_entity_poly.pdbx_strand_id
1 'polypeptide(L)'
;MTDAAADDIAARRWPHATAPRRILAIRFQALGDTMITLPYLLGVRRRYPDAELHFLTREEVATVPKAMTQFDRVVALGGDRNRFRTWLSALRHTPALLARRYDVVLDLQNSRISNFVRRAIRPEAWSAFDRFSPRSAGERTRRTIAAAIGFDAGMDTALELRGGGPDIDALLLRYGWKAGFDLVVLNPAGFSPARAWPTASYIEFARLWIERHPRSQIVLLLMPSKRAKATEISIALGEHCIDLTGRADQLEAFAIVGRARFVLSEDSGLMHMAWTQGTPTLALFSDSRRDWSAPQGSWSDCLDSSDLPCGPCGLPVCKFGDNRCLTRYPAAQVLERAEKLARAHLA
;
A
#
# COMPACT_ATOMS: atom_id res chain seq x y z
N MET A 1 6.67 -0.85 -31.90
CA MET A 1 6.52 0.58 -31.54
C MET A 1 5.04 0.82 -31.38
N THR A 2 4.49 0.57 -30.20
CA THR A 2 3.08 0.84 -29.90
C THR A 2 2.99 2.25 -29.36
N ASP A 3 2.25 3.02 -30.10
CA ASP A 3 1.88 4.42 -29.81
C ASP A 3 1.41 4.52 -28.34
N ALA A 4 2.18 5.20 -27.52
CA ALA A 4 1.81 5.45 -26.14
C ALA A 4 0.68 6.48 -26.20
N ALA A 5 -0.57 6.00 -26.13
CA ALA A 5 -1.72 6.87 -25.96
C ALA A 5 -1.37 7.92 -24.89
N ALA A 6 -1.33 9.18 -25.28
CA ALA A 6 -1.05 10.28 -24.38
C ALA A 6 -2.09 10.21 -23.26
N ASP A 7 -1.65 10.03 -22.02
CA ASP A 7 -2.57 10.10 -20.89
C ASP A 7 -3.12 11.52 -20.84
N ASP A 8 -4.42 11.64 -20.96
CA ASP A 8 -5.13 12.93 -20.88
C ASP A 8 -5.31 13.32 -19.39
N ILE A 9 -4.15 13.51 -18.71
CA ILE A 9 -4.15 13.96 -17.32
C ILE A 9 -4.53 15.43 -17.29
N ALA A 10 -5.72 15.72 -16.83
CA ALA A 10 -6.14 17.09 -16.63
C ALA A 10 -5.23 17.76 -15.60
N ALA A 11 -4.47 18.76 -16.05
CA ALA A 11 -3.49 19.45 -15.20
C ALA A 11 -3.26 20.89 -15.65
N ARG A 12 -2.80 21.71 -14.70
CA ARG A 12 -2.14 23.00 -14.93
C ARG A 12 -0.79 22.95 -14.22
N ARG A 13 0.29 23.00 -15.01
CA ARG A 13 1.66 22.89 -14.51
C ARG A 13 2.07 24.13 -13.74
N TRP A 14 2.92 23.96 -12.73
CA TRP A 14 3.60 25.01 -12.00
C TRP A 14 4.46 25.84 -12.96
N PRO A 15 4.18 27.15 -13.11
CA PRO A 15 4.78 27.96 -14.16
C PRO A 15 6.12 28.58 -13.78
N HIS A 16 6.49 28.57 -12.49
CA HIS A 16 7.65 29.30 -11.98
C HIS A 16 8.90 28.44 -11.91
N ALA A 17 10.06 29.07 -12.07
CA ALA A 17 11.37 28.45 -11.84
C ALA A 17 11.65 28.23 -10.34
N THR A 18 11.04 29.04 -9.48
CA THR A 18 11.15 28.90 -8.01
C THR A 18 10.27 27.76 -7.50
N ALA A 19 10.68 27.15 -6.38
CA ALA A 19 9.90 26.11 -5.73
C ALA A 19 8.54 26.62 -5.23
N PRO A 20 7.46 25.81 -5.29
CA PRO A 20 6.21 26.14 -4.62
C PRO A 20 6.43 26.18 -3.09
N ARG A 21 5.73 27.05 -2.40
CA ARG A 21 5.82 27.16 -0.93
C ARG A 21 4.91 26.16 -0.22
N ARG A 22 3.72 25.89 -0.80
CA ARG A 22 2.71 25.00 -0.19
C ARG A 22 2.10 24.08 -1.20
N ILE A 23 2.20 22.78 -0.91
CA ILE A 23 1.67 21.71 -1.75
C ILE A 23 0.62 20.94 -0.96
N LEU A 24 -0.55 20.69 -1.52
CA LEU A 24 -1.56 19.81 -0.97
C LEU A 24 -1.71 18.57 -1.85
N ALA A 25 -1.45 17.40 -1.31
CA ALA A 25 -1.80 16.13 -1.92
C ALA A 25 -3.13 15.60 -1.36
N ILE A 26 -4.00 15.07 -2.21
CA ILE A 26 -5.33 14.57 -1.83
C ILE A 26 -5.48 13.11 -2.22
N ARG A 27 -5.64 12.22 -1.22
CA ARG A 27 -6.00 10.81 -1.44
C ARG A 27 -6.92 10.32 -0.32
N PHE A 28 -8.16 9.92 -0.64
CA PHE A 28 -9.18 9.60 0.35
C PHE A 28 -9.27 8.10 0.65
N GLN A 29 -9.05 7.25 -0.33
CA GLN A 29 -9.27 5.80 -0.22
C GLN A 29 -8.65 5.06 -1.43
N ALA A 30 -8.40 3.73 -1.36
CA ALA A 30 -8.47 2.90 -0.16
C ALA A 30 -7.13 2.95 0.60
N LEU A 31 -6.96 2.11 1.66
CA LEU A 31 -5.69 2.05 2.40
C LEU A 31 -4.51 1.75 1.47
N GLY A 32 -4.63 0.73 0.62
CA GLY A 32 -3.59 0.39 -0.36
C GLY A 32 -3.23 1.55 -1.28
N ASP A 33 -4.23 2.20 -1.85
CA ASP A 33 -4.02 3.37 -2.71
C ASP A 33 -3.33 4.54 -1.98
N THR A 34 -3.66 4.73 -0.69
CA THR A 34 -2.99 5.73 0.14
C THR A 34 -1.52 5.37 0.32
N MET A 35 -1.21 4.11 0.64
CA MET A 35 0.18 3.64 0.76
C MET A 35 0.95 3.84 -0.55
N ILE A 36 0.37 3.49 -1.70
CA ILE A 36 0.98 3.68 -3.02
C ILE A 36 1.43 5.14 -3.25
N THR A 37 0.73 6.13 -2.70
CA THR A 37 1.11 7.54 -2.91
C THR A 37 2.32 7.96 -2.09
N LEU A 38 2.60 7.32 -0.95
CA LEU A 38 3.61 7.78 0.01
C LEU A 38 5.03 7.88 -0.57
N PRO A 39 5.58 6.87 -1.29
CA PRO A 39 6.93 6.94 -1.82
C PRO A 39 7.10 8.03 -2.90
N TYR A 40 6.06 8.32 -3.67
CA TYR A 40 6.11 9.40 -4.66
C TYR A 40 6.01 10.79 -4.00
N LEU A 41 5.24 10.91 -2.92
CA LEU A 41 5.17 12.16 -2.13
C LEU A 41 6.45 12.39 -1.32
N LEU A 42 7.18 11.33 -0.94
CA LEU A 42 8.53 11.48 -0.40
C LEU A 42 9.49 12.05 -1.47
N GLY A 43 9.40 11.61 -2.71
CA GLY A 43 10.13 12.21 -3.83
C GLY A 43 9.83 13.70 -4.01
N VAL A 44 8.56 14.11 -3.85
CA VAL A 44 8.17 15.53 -3.85
C VAL A 44 8.81 16.28 -2.68
N ARG A 45 8.79 15.71 -1.45
CA ARG A 45 9.44 16.30 -0.27
C ARG A 45 10.95 16.51 -0.50
N ARG A 46 11.64 15.50 -1.04
CA ARG A 46 13.09 15.62 -1.33
C ARG A 46 13.40 16.68 -2.39
N ARG A 47 12.51 16.84 -3.37
CA ARG A 47 12.68 17.87 -4.41
C ARG A 47 12.42 19.27 -3.89
N TYR A 48 11.49 19.42 -2.95
CA TYR A 48 11.09 20.68 -2.36
C TYR A 48 11.17 20.60 -0.82
N PRO A 49 12.37 20.56 -0.24
CA PRO A 49 12.55 20.35 1.20
C PRO A 49 11.96 21.48 2.05
N ASP A 50 11.95 22.70 1.54
CA ASP A 50 11.45 23.89 2.23
C ASP A 50 9.95 24.15 2.00
N ALA A 51 9.29 23.40 1.12
CA ALA A 51 7.86 23.54 0.89
C ALA A 51 7.04 22.88 2.01
N GLU A 52 5.98 23.53 2.48
CA GLU A 52 4.98 22.85 3.33
C GLU A 52 4.23 21.80 2.49
N LEU A 53 4.44 20.52 2.79
CA LEU A 53 3.70 19.41 2.14
C LEU A 53 2.59 18.93 3.06
N HIS A 54 1.35 19.20 2.67
CA HIS A 54 0.16 18.77 3.39
C HIS A 54 -0.53 17.60 2.69
N PHE A 55 -1.19 16.75 3.48
CA PHE A 55 -1.93 15.61 2.96
C PHE A 55 -3.38 15.64 3.45
N LEU A 56 -4.33 15.57 2.53
CA LEU A 56 -5.76 15.48 2.81
C LEU A 56 -6.25 14.07 2.51
N THR A 57 -6.71 13.40 3.54
CA THR A 57 -7.17 12.01 3.46
C THR A 57 -8.43 11.77 4.30
N ARG A 58 -8.85 10.52 4.47
CA ARG A 58 -9.95 10.15 5.37
C ARG A 58 -9.42 9.57 6.67
N GLU A 59 -10.21 9.66 7.73
CA GLU A 59 -9.81 9.17 9.06
C GLU A 59 -9.37 7.71 9.05
N GLU A 60 -10.07 6.85 8.30
CA GLU A 60 -9.80 5.40 8.30
C GLU A 60 -8.42 5.03 7.74
N VAL A 61 -7.79 5.93 6.99
CA VAL A 61 -6.48 5.69 6.38
C VAL A 61 -5.44 6.74 6.77
N ALA A 62 -5.75 7.59 7.76
CA ALA A 62 -4.90 8.70 8.17
C ALA A 62 -3.78 8.30 9.15
N THR A 63 -3.88 7.15 9.81
CA THR A 63 -2.97 6.74 10.89
C THR A 63 -1.52 6.75 10.44
N VAL A 64 -1.19 6.05 9.36
CA VAL A 64 0.17 6.00 8.81
C VAL A 64 0.61 7.37 8.28
N PRO A 65 -0.14 8.07 7.41
CA PRO A 65 0.26 9.41 6.95
C PRO A 65 0.52 10.42 8.08
N LYS A 66 -0.26 10.41 9.17
CA LYS A 66 -0.05 11.30 10.33
C LYS A 66 1.29 11.05 11.03
N ALA A 67 1.77 9.83 11.00
CA ALA A 67 3.04 9.45 11.60
C ALA A 67 4.24 9.69 10.67
N MET A 68 4.05 9.97 9.36
CA MET A 68 5.13 10.18 8.41
C MET A 68 5.86 11.51 8.62
N THR A 69 7.20 11.49 8.53
CA THR A 69 8.03 12.71 8.63
C THR A 69 7.86 13.65 7.44
N GLN A 70 7.51 13.11 6.28
CA GLN A 70 7.40 13.86 5.02
C GLN A 70 6.26 14.87 4.96
N PHE A 71 5.25 14.77 5.82
CA PHE A 71 4.12 15.69 5.84
C PHE A 71 4.21 16.68 7.00
N ASP A 72 4.09 17.96 6.73
CA ASP A 72 4.00 18.99 7.78
C ASP A 72 2.63 18.97 8.44
N ARG A 73 1.59 18.58 7.68
CA ARG A 73 0.22 18.48 8.17
C ARG A 73 -0.57 17.40 7.43
N VAL A 74 -1.31 16.60 8.19
CA VAL A 74 -2.30 15.67 7.65
C VAL A 74 -3.68 16.10 8.13
N VAL A 75 -4.58 16.37 7.19
CA VAL A 75 -5.99 16.69 7.44
C VAL A 75 -6.81 15.43 7.15
N ALA A 76 -7.54 14.97 8.16
CA ALA A 76 -8.35 13.76 8.06
C ALA A 76 -9.84 14.12 8.02
N LEU A 77 -10.50 13.75 6.92
CA LEU A 77 -11.95 13.91 6.79
C LEU A 77 -12.66 12.77 7.50
N GLY A 78 -13.54 13.11 8.42
CA GLY A 78 -14.45 12.16 9.06
C GLY A 78 -15.61 11.77 8.15
N GLY A 79 -16.46 10.87 8.66
CA GLY A 79 -17.71 10.49 7.99
C GLY A 79 -17.78 9.00 7.63
N ASP A 80 -16.84 8.20 8.10
CA ASP A 80 -16.75 6.76 7.82
C ASP A 80 -16.92 6.48 6.32
N ARG A 81 -17.64 5.44 5.95
CA ARG A 81 -17.97 5.15 4.53
C ARG A 81 -19.20 5.92 4.02
N ASN A 82 -19.77 6.82 4.84
CA ASN A 82 -20.95 7.61 4.47
C ASN A 82 -20.52 8.84 3.65
N ARG A 83 -20.90 8.84 2.37
CA ARG A 83 -20.54 9.91 1.41
C ARG A 83 -21.06 11.28 1.83
N PHE A 84 -22.26 11.37 2.41
CA PHE A 84 -22.86 12.64 2.85
C PHE A 84 -22.09 13.21 4.05
N ARG A 85 -21.77 12.39 5.05
CA ARG A 85 -20.95 12.80 6.20
C ARG A 85 -19.55 13.24 5.76
N THR A 86 -18.94 12.52 4.83
CA THR A 86 -17.65 12.93 4.25
C THR A 86 -17.75 14.28 3.54
N TRP A 87 -18.86 14.56 2.86
CA TRP A 87 -19.13 15.86 2.24
C TRP A 87 -19.21 16.98 3.29
N LEU A 88 -19.98 16.79 4.36
CA LEU A 88 -20.08 17.75 5.47
C LEU A 88 -18.71 17.99 6.11
N SER A 89 -17.93 16.94 6.33
CA SER A 89 -16.56 17.06 6.82
C SER A 89 -15.68 17.86 5.88
N ALA A 90 -15.75 17.62 4.56
CA ALA A 90 -14.99 18.39 3.57
C ALA A 90 -15.39 19.87 3.60
N LEU A 91 -16.68 20.20 3.65
CA LEU A 91 -17.17 21.58 3.76
C LEU A 91 -16.62 22.26 5.01
N ARG A 92 -16.62 21.58 6.16
CA ARG A 92 -16.11 22.11 7.43
C ARG A 92 -14.61 22.43 7.38
N HIS A 93 -13.80 21.59 6.68
CA HIS A 93 -12.36 21.78 6.57
C HIS A 93 -11.96 22.77 5.46
N THR A 94 -12.81 22.99 4.47
CA THR A 94 -12.51 23.84 3.31
C THR A 94 -12.06 25.27 3.68
N PRO A 95 -12.68 26.00 4.62
CA PRO A 95 -12.22 27.34 4.99
C PRO A 95 -10.79 27.36 5.52
N ALA A 96 -10.41 26.38 6.35
CA ALA A 96 -9.05 26.27 6.86
C ALA A 96 -8.04 25.90 5.77
N LEU A 97 -8.44 25.11 4.77
CA LEU A 97 -7.62 24.80 3.60
C LEU A 97 -7.46 26.03 2.69
N LEU A 98 -8.52 26.79 2.45
CA LEU A 98 -8.48 28.06 1.69
C LEU A 98 -7.51 29.06 2.31
N ALA A 99 -7.56 29.24 3.64
CA ALA A 99 -6.71 30.16 4.37
C ALA A 99 -5.19 29.87 4.20
N ARG A 100 -4.84 28.64 3.84
CA ARG A 100 -3.45 28.21 3.65
C ARG A 100 -2.85 28.66 2.32
N ARG A 101 -3.68 29.03 1.31
CA ARG A 101 -3.21 29.50 0.00
C ARG A 101 -2.19 28.55 -0.64
N TYR A 102 -2.63 27.35 -1.01
CA TYR A 102 -1.77 26.36 -1.68
C TYR A 102 -1.40 26.79 -3.09
N ASP A 103 -0.13 26.70 -3.41
CA ASP A 103 0.40 26.97 -4.75
C ASP A 103 0.08 25.81 -5.71
N VAL A 104 0.24 24.58 -5.20
CA VAL A 104 0.02 23.33 -5.96
C VAL A 104 -0.97 22.41 -5.24
N VAL A 105 -1.92 21.85 -5.98
CA VAL A 105 -2.80 20.78 -5.50
C VAL A 105 -2.66 19.53 -6.37
N LEU A 106 -2.18 18.45 -5.78
CA LEU A 106 -2.06 17.11 -6.37
C LEU A 106 -3.32 16.31 -6.03
N ASP A 107 -4.33 16.32 -6.91
CA ASP A 107 -5.57 15.56 -6.68
C ASP A 107 -5.38 14.11 -7.13
N LEU A 108 -4.77 13.29 -6.27
CA LEU A 108 -4.51 11.87 -6.50
C LEU A 108 -5.76 10.98 -6.31
N GLN A 109 -6.92 11.59 -6.08
CA GLN A 109 -8.20 10.90 -5.91
C GLN A 109 -9.14 11.10 -7.08
N ASN A 110 -9.25 12.32 -7.59
CA ASN A 110 -10.17 12.74 -8.65
C ASN A 110 -11.62 12.27 -8.41
N SER A 111 -12.16 12.55 -7.23
CA SER A 111 -13.56 12.32 -6.86
C SER A 111 -14.36 13.62 -6.86
N ARG A 112 -15.69 13.53 -6.73
CA ARG A 112 -16.53 14.73 -6.60
C ARG A 112 -16.09 15.62 -5.43
N ILE A 113 -15.72 15.01 -4.29
CA ILE A 113 -15.28 15.75 -3.09
C ILE A 113 -13.91 16.37 -3.29
N SER A 114 -12.92 15.63 -3.81
CA SER A 114 -11.57 16.18 -4.05
C SER A 114 -11.58 17.27 -5.13
N ASN A 115 -12.37 17.11 -6.17
CA ASN A 115 -12.57 18.14 -7.20
C ASN A 115 -13.20 19.41 -6.63
N PHE A 116 -14.19 19.29 -5.73
CA PHE A 116 -14.76 20.43 -5.03
C PHE A 116 -13.70 21.17 -4.21
N VAL A 117 -12.95 20.45 -3.37
CA VAL A 117 -11.88 21.03 -2.54
C VAL A 117 -10.84 21.72 -3.42
N ARG A 118 -10.33 21.06 -4.45
CA ARG A 118 -9.34 21.62 -5.39
C ARG A 118 -9.84 22.88 -6.06
N ARG A 119 -11.08 22.88 -6.57
CA ARG A 119 -11.69 24.05 -7.23
C ARG A 119 -11.93 25.21 -6.26
N ALA A 120 -12.32 24.91 -5.01
CA ALA A 120 -12.50 25.91 -3.98
C ALA A 120 -11.17 26.59 -3.62
N ILE A 121 -10.10 25.82 -3.46
CA ILE A 121 -8.74 26.32 -3.16
C ILE A 121 -8.20 27.23 -4.25
N ARG A 122 -8.56 26.99 -5.53
CA ARG A 122 -8.07 27.74 -6.72
C ARG A 122 -6.54 27.83 -6.78
N PRO A 123 -5.82 26.69 -6.71
CA PRO A 123 -4.35 26.71 -6.74
C PRO A 123 -3.84 27.23 -8.09
N GLU A 124 -2.62 27.73 -8.11
CA GLU A 124 -1.96 28.17 -9.33
C GLU A 124 -1.62 26.99 -10.24
N ALA A 125 -1.17 25.87 -9.65
CA ALA A 125 -0.94 24.62 -10.36
C ALA A 125 -1.73 23.47 -9.75
N TRP A 126 -2.10 22.49 -10.58
CA TRP A 126 -2.85 21.33 -10.11
C TRP A 126 -2.81 20.17 -11.11
N SER A 127 -3.09 18.98 -10.64
CA SER A 127 -3.37 17.81 -11.48
C SER A 127 -4.54 17.00 -10.92
N ALA A 128 -5.15 16.19 -11.78
CA ALA A 128 -6.24 15.29 -11.41
C ALA A 128 -5.91 13.87 -11.88
N PHE A 129 -5.97 12.93 -10.94
CA PHE A 129 -5.67 11.51 -11.15
C PHE A 129 -6.52 10.90 -12.26
N ASP A 130 -5.88 10.29 -13.26
CA ASP A 130 -6.61 9.54 -14.27
C ASP A 130 -7.07 8.18 -13.68
N ARG A 131 -8.37 8.11 -13.43
CA ARG A 131 -9.01 6.92 -12.83
C ARG A 131 -9.19 5.78 -13.82
N PHE A 132 -9.15 6.04 -15.10
CA PHE A 132 -9.50 5.11 -16.17
C PHE A 132 -8.31 4.67 -17.01
N SER A 133 -7.14 5.25 -16.79
CA SER A 133 -5.91 4.81 -17.43
C SER A 133 -5.66 3.31 -17.19
N PRO A 134 -5.21 2.56 -18.19
CA PRO A 134 -4.85 1.15 -18.05
C PRO A 134 -3.55 0.92 -17.26
N ARG A 135 -2.88 2.00 -16.85
CA ARG A 135 -1.62 1.94 -16.11
C ARG A 135 -1.83 1.57 -14.65
N SER A 136 -0.78 1.06 -14.00
CA SER A 136 -0.79 0.75 -12.57
C SER A 136 -1.07 1.99 -11.72
N ALA A 137 -1.61 1.80 -10.52
CA ALA A 137 -1.91 2.89 -9.59
C ALA A 137 -0.68 3.72 -9.23
N GLY A 138 0.49 3.08 -9.09
CA GLY A 138 1.76 3.78 -8.86
C GLY A 138 2.17 4.65 -10.04
N GLU A 139 2.14 4.10 -11.25
CA GLU A 139 2.49 4.87 -12.47
C GLU A 139 1.52 6.02 -12.71
N ARG A 140 0.22 5.81 -12.48
CA ARG A 140 -0.78 6.90 -12.53
C ARG A 140 -0.49 7.98 -11.50
N THR A 141 -0.11 7.60 -10.27
CA THR A 141 0.28 8.54 -9.21
C THR A 141 1.50 9.36 -9.62
N ARG A 142 2.57 8.71 -10.08
CA ARG A 142 3.80 9.35 -10.58
C ARG A 142 3.52 10.37 -11.66
N ARG A 143 2.75 9.97 -12.67
CA ARG A 143 2.40 10.85 -13.81
C ARG A 143 1.49 12.02 -13.40
N THR A 144 0.54 11.78 -12.50
CA THR A 144 -0.33 12.83 -11.97
C THR A 144 0.49 13.89 -11.22
N ILE A 145 1.45 13.47 -10.40
CA ILE A 145 2.36 14.38 -9.72
C ILE A 145 3.19 15.16 -10.75
N ALA A 146 3.84 14.44 -11.67
CA ALA A 146 4.70 15.07 -12.71
C ALA A 146 3.95 16.09 -13.56
N ALA A 147 2.68 15.87 -13.87
CA ALA A 147 1.86 16.78 -14.65
C ALA A 147 1.67 18.15 -13.98
N ALA A 148 1.59 18.20 -12.64
CA ALA A 148 1.46 19.46 -11.90
C ALA A 148 2.80 20.15 -11.65
N ILE A 149 3.82 19.39 -11.24
CA ILE A 149 5.11 19.97 -10.79
C ILE A 149 6.17 20.05 -11.89
N GLY A 150 5.93 19.39 -13.02
CA GLY A 150 6.78 19.50 -14.21
C GLY A 150 8.03 18.65 -14.23
N PHE A 151 8.20 17.73 -13.29
CA PHE A 151 9.30 16.77 -13.26
C PHE A 151 8.85 15.45 -12.67
N ASP A 152 9.64 14.40 -12.93
CA ASP A 152 9.42 13.09 -12.34
C ASP A 152 10.03 13.01 -10.93
N ALA A 153 9.16 12.96 -9.92
CA ALA A 153 9.62 12.86 -8.53
C ALA A 153 10.24 11.48 -8.19
N GLY A 154 10.01 10.48 -9.05
CA GLY A 154 10.44 9.11 -8.78
C GLY A 154 9.67 8.46 -7.64
N MET A 155 10.08 7.24 -7.31
CA MET A 155 9.60 6.51 -6.15
C MET A 155 10.73 6.39 -5.13
N ASP A 156 10.48 6.78 -3.90
CA ASP A 156 11.45 6.73 -2.80
C ASP A 156 10.87 5.93 -1.64
N THR A 157 11.47 4.81 -1.34
CA THR A 157 10.98 3.86 -0.33
C THR A 157 11.53 4.09 1.07
N ALA A 158 12.43 5.04 1.26
CA ALA A 158 12.99 5.40 2.57
C ALA A 158 11.97 6.20 3.42
N LEU A 159 10.80 5.60 3.62
CA LEU A 159 9.72 6.18 4.40
C LEU A 159 10.07 6.16 5.90
N GLU A 160 9.92 7.29 6.57
CA GLU A 160 10.29 7.44 7.97
C GLU A 160 9.09 7.84 8.83
N LEU A 161 8.99 7.18 9.99
CA LEU A 161 8.00 7.51 11.02
C LEU A 161 8.56 8.50 12.02
N ARG A 162 7.76 9.48 12.43
CA ARG A 162 8.11 10.44 13.50
C ARG A 162 8.45 9.70 14.79
N GLY A 163 9.56 10.10 15.43
CA GLY A 163 10.01 9.48 16.67
C GLY A 163 10.40 8.00 16.54
N GLY A 164 10.69 7.53 15.31
CA GLY A 164 11.03 6.13 15.05
C GLY A 164 9.84 5.17 14.99
N GLY A 165 8.62 5.68 15.18
CA GLY A 165 7.39 4.86 15.15
C GLY A 165 7.08 4.11 16.46
N PRO A 166 6.19 3.10 16.42
CA PRO A 166 5.82 2.30 17.59
C PRO A 166 6.95 1.35 18.01
N ASP A 167 7.00 1.03 19.31
CA ASP A 167 7.89 -0.01 19.84
C ASP A 167 7.36 -1.40 19.46
N ILE A 168 7.71 -1.83 18.24
CA ILE A 168 7.30 -3.16 17.75
C ILE A 168 8.06 -4.29 18.41
N ASP A 169 9.22 -4.06 19.02
CA ASP A 169 9.96 -5.10 19.74
C ASP A 169 9.20 -5.53 20.98
N ALA A 170 8.70 -4.57 21.77
CA ALA A 170 7.87 -4.88 22.93
C ALA A 170 6.59 -5.63 22.54
N LEU A 171 5.97 -5.24 21.42
CA LEU A 171 4.80 -5.95 20.89
C LEU A 171 5.16 -7.39 20.49
N LEU A 172 6.18 -7.58 19.68
CA LEU A 172 6.60 -8.88 19.16
C LEU A 172 7.05 -9.84 20.29
N LEU A 173 7.84 -9.33 21.25
CA LEU A 173 8.28 -10.10 22.43
C LEU A 173 7.09 -10.62 23.25
N ARG A 174 6.06 -9.79 23.46
CA ARG A 174 4.82 -10.18 24.16
C ARG A 174 4.14 -11.38 23.50
N TYR A 175 4.28 -11.53 22.18
CA TYR A 175 3.67 -12.61 21.40
C TYR A 175 4.65 -13.71 20.98
N GLY A 176 5.82 -13.80 21.64
CA GLY A 176 6.75 -14.93 21.52
C GLY A 176 7.83 -14.76 20.47
N TRP A 177 8.12 -13.53 20.03
CA TRP A 177 9.28 -13.29 19.18
C TRP A 177 10.58 -13.62 19.92
N LYS A 178 11.45 -14.34 19.26
CA LYS A 178 12.81 -14.62 19.74
C LYS A 178 13.71 -13.51 19.22
N ALA A 179 14.23 -12.67 20.10
CA ALA A 179 15.03 -11.53 19.73
C ALA A 179 16.18 -11.90 18.77
N GLY A 180 16.32 -11.16 17.67
CA GLY A 180 17.30 -11.42 16.63
C GLY A 180 16.90 -12.48 15.59
N PHE A 181 15.67 -13.01 15.65
CA PHE A 181 15.12 -13.82 14.56
C PHE A 181 14.52 -12.91 13.49
N ASP A 182 14.70 -13.32 12.23
CA ASP A 182 14.10 -12.66 11.08
C ASP A 182 12.57 -12.80 11.11
N LEU A 183 11.87 -11.74 10.72
CA LEU A 183 10.43 -11.74 10.61
C LEU A 183 10.01 -12.04 9.17
N VAL A 184 9.16 -13.03 8.98
CA VAL A 184 8.52 -13.35 7.70
C VAL A 184 7.03 -13.16 7.85
N VAL A 185 6.48 -12.16 7.19
CA VAL A 185 5.06 -11.83 7.32
C VAL A 185 4.23 -12.62 6.31
N LEU A 186 3.24 -13.34 6.80
CA LEU A 186 2.19 -13.95 5.99
C LEU A 186 0.88 -13.20 6.19
N ASN A 187 0.28 -12.79 5.08
CA ASN A 187 -1.01 -12.12 5.07
C ASN A 187 -2.01 -12.83 4.16
N PRO A 188 -2.58 -13.98 4.59
CA PRO A 188 -3.63 -14.71 3.89
C PRO A 188 -4.99 -14.01 4.03
N ALA A 189 -5.08 -12.74 3.63
CA ALA A 189 -6.18 -11.84 3.94
C ALA A 189 -7.13 -11.58 2.75
N GLY A 190 -7.09 -12.38 1.71
CA GLY A 190 -7.95 -12.22 0.54
C GLY A 190 -9.38 -11.87 0.92
N PHE A 191 -9.92 -10.80 0.32
CA PHE A 191 -11.25 -10.27 0.65
C PHE A 191 -12.36 -11.30 0.38
N SER A 192 -12.24 -12.05 -0.68
CA SER A 192 -13.21 -13.06 -1.10
C SER A 192 -12.60 -14.47 -1.10
N PRO A 193 -13.42 -15.55 -1.05
CA PRO A 193 -12.93 -16.93 -1.19
C PRO A 193 -12.11 -17.16 -2.46
N ALA A 194 -12.46 -16.47 -3.57
CA ALA A 194 -11.72 -16.56 -4.82
C ALA A 194 -10.32 -15.97 -4.75
N ARG A 195 -10.03 -15.13 -3.77
CA ARG A 195 -8.71 -14.51 -3.55
C ARG A 195 -7.82 -15.28 -2.59
N ALA A 196 -8.25 -16.42 -2.14
CA ALA A 196 -7.55 -17.17 -1.11
C ALA A 196 -6.65 -18.26 -1.71
N TRP A 197 -5.35 -18.15 -1.42
CA TRP A 197 -4.45 -19.30 -1.53
C TRP A 197 -4.79 -20.29 -0.41
N PRO A 198 -4.73 -21.62 -0.64
CA PRO A 198 -5.11 -22.61 0.37
C PRO A 198 -4.32 -22.43 1.69
N THR A 199 -5.00 -22.58 2.83
CA THR A 199 -4.32 -22.51 4.15
C THR A 199 -3.21 -23.53 4.28
N ALA A 200 -3.43 -24.76 3.80
CA ALA A 200 -2.41 -25.81 3.76
C ALA A 200 -1.15 -25.38 3.00
N SER A 201 -1.31 -24.64 1.91
CA SER A 201 -0.17 -24.12 1.12
C SER A 201 0.62 -23.05 1.88
N TYR A 202 -0.04 -22.20 2.69
CA TYR A 202 0.64 -21.26 3.59
C TYR A 202 1.43 -22.00 4.67
N ILE A 203 0.86 -23.05 5.25
CA ILE A 203 1.53 -23.88 6.27
C ILE A 203 2.75 -24.58 5.67
N GLU A 204 2.61 -25.17 4.50
CA GLU A 204 3.72 -25.83 3.78
C GLU A 204 4.81 -24.82 3.43
N PHE A 205 4.47 -23.67 2.87
CA PHE A 205 5.43 -22.59 2.59
C PHE A 205 6.20 -22.20 3.86
N ALA A 206 5.50 -21.98 4.95
CA ALA A 206 6.12 -21.57 6.22
C ALA A 206 7.06 -22.63 6.76
N ARG A 207 6.70 -23.92 6.71
CA ARG A 207 7.56 -25.04 7.14
C ARG A 207 8.82 -25.13 6.30
N LEU A 208 8.69 -25.05 4.97
CA LEU A 208 9.82 -25.06 4.05
C LEU A 208 10.74 -23.83 4.25
N TRP A 209 10.14 -22.66 4.54
CA TRP A 209 10.93 -21.46 4.86
C TRP A 209 11.72 -21.63 6.14
N ILE A 210 11.09 -22.09 7.24
CA ILE A 210 11.73 -22.31 8.55
C ILE A 210 12.84 -23.37 8.45
N GLU A 211 12.63 -24.44 7.70
CA GLU A 211 13.64 -25.48 7.45
C GLU A 211 14.91 -24.89 6.81
N ARG A 212 14.76 -24.00 5.82
CA ARG A 212 15.90 -23.37 5.14
C ARG A 212 16.48 -22.18 5.89
N HIS A 213 15.66 -21.53 6.74
CA HIS A 213 16.01 -20.34 7.51
C HIS A 213 15.63 -20.50 8.98
N PRO A 214 16.38 -21.32 9.77
CA PRO A 214 15.97 -21.70 11.13
C PRO A 214 15.89 -20.54 12.12
N ARG A 215 16.49 -19.38 11.81
CA ARG A 215 16.41 -18.15 12.60
C ARG A 215 15.32 -17.22 12.11
N SER A 216 14.23 -17.74 11.56
CA SER A 216 13.06 -16.98 11.14
C SER A 216 11.84 -17.37 11.97
N GLN A 217 10.97 -16.39 12.20
CA GLN A 217 9.63 -16.61 12.74
C GLN A 217 8.58 -16.02 11.80
N ILE A 218 7.47 -16.73 11.68
CA ILE A 218 6.33 -16.33 10.86
C ILE A 218 5.44 -15.39 11.65
N VAL A 219 5.14 -14.23 11.10
CA VAL A 219 4.21 -13.25 11.69
C VAL A 219 2.92 -13.23 10.89
N LEU A 220 1.80 -13.49 11.54
CA LEU A 220 0.47 -13.36 10.95
C LEU A 220 -0.09 -11.97 11.25
N LEU A 221 -0.31 -11.16 10.21
CA LEU A 221 -0.94 -9.84 10.31
C LEU A 221 -2.27 -9.87 9.58
N LEU A 222 -3.35 -10.13 10.28
CA LEU A 222 -4.69 -10.33 9.71
C LEU A 222 -5.75 -9.51 10.45
N MET A 223 -6.84 -9.25 9.75
CA MET A 223 -8.05 -8.70 10.37
C MET A 223 -8.70 -9.72 11.31
N PRO A 224 -9.41 -9.30 12.37
CA PRO A 224 -10.12 -10.20 13.30
C PRO A 224 -11.06 -11.18 12.60
N SER A 225 -11.65 -10.80 11.47
CA SER A 225 -12.54 -11.66 10.67
C SER A 225 -11.84 -12.89 10.06
N LYS A 226 -10.50 -12.93 10.06
CA LYS A 226 -9.69 -14.05 9.55
C LYS A 226 -9.12 -14.93 10.67
N ARG A 227 -9.62 -14.79 11.90
CA ARG A 227 -9.15 -15.51 13.08
C ARG A 227 -9.08 -17.03 12.88
N ALA A 228 -10.10 -17.65 12.26
CA ALA A 228 -10.11 -19.10 12.06
C ALA A 228 -8.90 -19.58 11.23
N LYS A 229 -8.61 -18.89 10.12
CA LYS A 229 -7.44 -19.19 9.27
C LYS A 229 -6.12 -18.96 10.01
N ALA A 230 -6.01 -17.87 10.79
CA ALA A 230 -4.83 -17.59 11.59
C ALA A 230 -4.59 -18.66 12.64
N THR A 231 -5.64 -19.12 13.34
CA THR A 231 -5.56 -20.19 14.33
C THR A 231 -5.06 -21.50 13.73
N GLU A 232 -5.57 -21.90 12.55
CA GLU A 232 -5.12 -23.10 11.85
C GLU A 232 -3.62 -23.03 11.53
N ILE A 233 -3.14 -21.91 10.98
CA ILE A 233 -1.72 -21.72 10.66
C ILE A 233 -0.88 -21.69 11.95
N SER A 234 -1.32 -20.97 12.97
CA SER A 234 -0.59 -20.83 14.24
C SER A 234 -0.43 -22.18 14.98
N ILE A 235 -1.49 -22.99 15.03
CA ILE A 235 -1.41 -24.33 15.61
C ILE A 235 -0.40 -25.20 14.83
N ALA A 236 -0.44 -25.17 13.51
CA ALA A 236 0.43 -25.98 12.66
C ALA A 236 1.92 -25.63 12.75
N LEU A 237 2.25 -24.35 13.10
CA LEU A 237 3.62 -23.85 13.17
C LEU A 237 4.16 -23.72 14.60
N GLY A 238 3.30 -23.78 15.62
CA GLY A 238 3.66 -23.72 17.03
C GLY A 238 4.49 -22.48 17.38
N GLU A 239 5.61 -22.65 18.06
CA GLU A 239 6.51 -21.56 18.52
C GLU A 239 7.17 -20.76 17.40
N HIS A 240 7.12 -21.23 16.16
CA HIS A 240 7.61 -20.50 15.00
C HIS A 240 6.61 -19.46 14.47
N CYS A 241 5.43 -19.35 15.07
CA CYS A 241 4.37 -18.45 14.64
C CYS A 241 4.01 -17.40 15.70
N ILE A 242 4.06 -16.14 15.29
CA ILE A 242 3.61 -14.99 16.07
C ILE A 242 2.26 -14.55 15.49
N ASP A 243 1.16 -14.88 16.16
CA ASP A 243 -0.18 -14.50 15.71
C ASP A 243 -0.57 -13.10 16.24
N LEU A 244 -0.47 -12.10 15.39
CA LEU A 244 -0.92 -10.72 15.66
C LEU A 244 -2.29 -10.40 15.03
N THR A 245 -3.09 -11.39 14.69
CA THR A 245 -4.43 -11.20 14.10
C THR A 245 -5.32 -10.36 15.00
N GLY A 246 -5.67 -9.15 14.54
CA GLY A 246 -6.47 -8.17 15.30
C GLY A 246 -5.79 -7.63 16.56
N ARG A 247 -4.47 -7.72 16.65
CA ARG A 247 -3.66 -7.29 17.81
C ARG A 247 -2.66 -6.18 17.48
N ALA A 248 -2.39 -5.97 16.20
CA ALA A 248 -1.60 -4.86 15.70
C ALA A 248 -2.54 -3.82 15.06
N ASP A 249 -2.30 -2.57 15.34
CA ASP A 249 -2.95 -1.46 14.63
C ASP A 249 -2.30 -1.19 13.26
N GLN A 250 -2.79 -0.19 12.51
CA GLN A 250 -2.26 0.12 11.18
C GLN A 250 -0.81 0.59 11.20
N LEU A 251 -0.39 1.32 12.25
CA LEU A 251 0.96 1.86 12.35
C LEU A 251 1.95 0.77 12.79
N GLU A 252 1.55 -0.08 13.73
CA GLU A 252 2.31 -1.26 14.13
C GLU A 252 2.48 -2.24 12.96
N ALA A 253 1.41 -2.51 12.22
CA ALA A 253 1.47 -3.34 11.02
C ALA A 253 2.43 -2.75 9.97
N PHE A 254 2.38 -1.43 9.73
CA PHE A 254 3.29 -0.73 8.83
C PHE A 254 4.75 -0.87 9.28
N ALA A 255 5.03 -0.68 10.58
CA ALA A 255 6.39 -0.82 11.11
C ALA A 255 6.90 -2.27 11.06
N ILE A 256 6.03 -3.26 11.35
CA ILE A 256 6.40 -4.69 11.29
C ILE A 256 6.73 -5.11 9.85
N VAL A 257 5.92 -4.75 8.85
CA VAL A 257 6.23 -5.11 7.46
C VAL A 257 7.45 -4.38 6.92
N GLY A 258 7.72 -3.15 7.37
CA GLY A 258 8.94 -2.41 7.03
C GLY A 258 10.22 -3.07 7.57
N ARG A 259 10.13 -3.80 8.67
CA ARG A 259 11.25 -4.56 9.27
C ARG A 259 11.33 -6.01 8.79
N ALA A 260 10.29 -6.51 8.13
CA ALA A 260 10.24 -7.91 7.72
C ALA A 260 11.33 -8.22 6.67
N ARG A 261 11.96 -9.38 6.81
CA ARG A 261 12.86 -9.92 5.79
C ARG A 261 12.13 -10.21 4.48
N PHE A 262 10.86 -10.63 4.60
CA PHE A 262 10.03 -10.98 3.46
C PHE A 262 8.54 -10.92 3.82
N VAL A 263 7.71 -10.55 2.84
CA VAL A 263 6.25 -10.51 2.98
C VAL A 263 5.60 -11.33 1.86
N LEU A 264 4.81 -12.34 2.22
CA LEU A 264 3.89 -13.03 1.31
C LEU A 264 2.48 -12.57 1.60
N SER A 265 1.84 -11.96 0.64
CA SER A 265 0.50 -11.38 0.83
C SER A 265 -0.40 -11.61 -0.36
N GLU A 266 -1.66 -11.90 -0.10
CA GLU A 266 -2.71 -11.73 -1.09
C GLU A 266 -2.93 -10.23 -1.36
N ASP A 267 -3.61 -9.88 -2.47
CA ASP A 267 -3.94 -8.49 -2.84
C ASP A 267 -4.68 -7.79 -1.69
N SER A 268 -3.98 -6.89 -1.01
CA SER A 268 -4.46 -6.24 0.22
C SER A 268 -3.73 -4.93 0.52
N GLY A 269 -4.28 -4.14 1.44
CA GLY A 269 -3.63 -2.91 1.93
C GLY A 269 -2.26 -3.16 2.58
N LEU A 270 -2.09 -4.30 3.26
CA LEU A 270 -0.82 -4.66 3.91
C LEU A 270 0.28 -4.99 2.88
N MET A 271 -0.07 -5.64 1.77
CA MET A 271 0.84 -5.82 0.64
C MET A 271 1.44 -4.48 0.19
N HIS A 272 0.58 -3.45 0.07
CA HIS A 272 1.04 -2.11 -0.31
C HIS A 272 1.88 -1.45 0.78
N MET A 273 1.59 -1.67 2.07
CA MET A 273 2.46 -1.21 3.15
C MET A 273 3.88 -1.78 3.03
N ALA A 274 4.02 -3.03 2.61
CA ALA A 274 5.31 -3.70 2.51
C ALA A 274 6.15 -3.16 1.33
N TRP A 275 5.66 -3.31 0.09
CA TRP A 275 6.47 -2.96 -1.07
C TRP A 275 6.79 -1.46 -1.16
N THR A 276 5.91 -0.58 -0.64
CA THR A 276 6.16 0.86 -0.64
C THR A 276 7.29 1.30 0.30
N GLN A 277 7.69 0.44 1.23
CA GLN A 277 8.85 0.61 2.11
C GLN A 277 10.12 -0.08 1.59
N GLY A 278 10.07 -0.69 0.40
CA GLY A 278 11.21 -1.44 -0.13
C GLY A 278 11.31 -2.87 0.40
N THR A 279 10.38 -3.34 1.23
CA THR A 279 10.41 -4.69 1.78
C THR A 279 10.20 -5.74 0.70
N PRO A 280 11.03 -6.80 0.63
CA PRO A 280 10.84 -7.90 -0.31
C PRO A 280 9.43 -8.47 -0.21
N THR A 281 8.66 -8.37 -1.30
CA THR A 281 7.21 -8.67 -1.28
C THR A 281 6.83 -9.55 -2.47
N LEU A 282 6.24 -10.70 -2.20
CA LEU A 282 5.58 -11.53 -3.21
C LEU A 282 4.07 -11.45 -3.03
N ALA A 283 3.39 -10.97 -4.04
CA ALA A 283 1.93 -10.81 -4.03
C ALA A 283 1.23 -11.94 -4.78
N LEU A 284 0.10 -12.40 -4.25
CA LEU A 284 -0.76 -13.40 -4.87
C LEU A 284 -2.03 -12.72 -5.39
N PHE A 285 -2.15 -12.65 -6.72
CA PHE A 285 -3.29 -12.08 -7.43
C PHE A 285 -4.13 -13.17 -8.09
N SER A 286 -5.39 -13.23 -7.77
CA SER A 286 -6.32 -14.23 -8.32
C SER A 286 -7.33 -13.63 -9.30
N ASP A 287 -8.44 -13.13 -8.76
CA ASP A 287 -9.53 -12.50 -9.51
C ASP A 287 -9.30 -11.02 -9.82
N SER A 288 -8.40 -10.38 -9.05
CA SER A 288 -8.07 -8.96 -9.20
C SER A 288 -7.05 -8.69 -10.30
N ARG A 289 -7.11 -7.50 -10.85
CA ARG A 289 -6.25 -7.06 -11.95
C ARG A 289 -4.88 -6.61 -11.42
N ARG A 290 -3.83 -7.41 -11.70
CA ARG A 290 -2.46 -7.06 -11.35
C ARG A 290 -2.00 -5.75 -12.00
N ASP A 291 -2.38 -5.51 -13.24
CA ASP A 291 -2.01 -4.31 -13.99
C ASP A 291 -2.48 -3.01 -13.32
N TRP A 292 -3.47 -3.08 -12.41
CA TRP A 292 -3.94 -1.92 -11.66
C TRP A 292 -3.20 -1.67 -10.35
N SER A 293 -2.83 -2.71 -9.63
CA SER A 293 -2.37 -2.58 -8.24
C SER A 293 -1.19 -3.47 -7.87
N ALA A 294 -0.56 -4.18 -8.83
CA ALA A 294 0.61 -4.98 -8.51
C ALA A 294 1.71 -4.14 -7.85
N PRO A 295 2.46 -4.72 -6.92
CA PRO A 295 3.61 -4.09 -6.31
C PRO A 295 4.64 -3.70 -7.38
N GLN A 296 5.46 -2.71 -7.09
CA GLN A 296 6.48 -2.18 -7.98
C GLN A 296 7.85 -2.22 -7.33
N GLY A 297 8.89 -2.11 -8.16
CA GLY A 297 10.28 -2.18 -7.70
C GLY A 297 10.87 -3.58 -7.85
N SER A 298 12.21 -3.66 -7.92
CA SER A 298 12.95 -4.93 -8.11
C SER A 298 12.86 -5.88 -6.90
N TRP A 299 12.43 -5.36 -5.75
CA TRP A 299 12.19 -6.12 -4.51
C TRP A 299 10.80 -6.73 -4.44
N SER A 300 10.00 -6.61 -5.48
CA SER A 300 8.64 -7.13 -5.49
C SER A 300 8.32 -7.91 -6.74
N ASP A 301 7.45 -8.91 -6.61
CA ASP A 301 6.95 -9.73 -7.71
C ASP A 301 5.51 -10.14 -7.40
N CYS A 302 4.81 -10.67 -8.41
CA CYS A 302 3.48 -11.22 -8.22
C CYS A 302 3.26 -12.51 -9.00
N LEU A 303 2.52 -13.42 -8.39
CA LEU A 303 1.92 -14.58 -9.04
C LEU A 303 0.45 -14.27 -9.31
N ASP A 304 -0.01 -14.45 -10.52
CA ASP A 304 -1.32 -13.98 -10.98
C ASP A 304 -2.03 -14.97 -11.91
N SER A 305 -3.18 -14.56 -12.39
CA SER A 305 -4.05 -15.36 -13.26
C SER A 305 -4.19 -14.80 -14.67
N SER A 306 -3.36 -13.86 -15.09
CA SER A 306 -3.51 -13.16 -16.37
C SER A 306 -3.33 -14.06 -17.59
N ASP A 307 -2.66 -15.18 -17.44
CA ASP A 307 -2.43 -16.23 -18.46
C ASP A 307 -3.61 -17.24 -18.55
N LEU A 308 -4.54 -17.20 -17.59
CA LEU A 308 -5.70 -18.10 -17.61
C LEU A 308 -6.83 -17.50 -18.48
N PRO A 309 -7.54 -18.34 -19.26
CA PRO A 309 -8.68 -17.86 -20.04
C PRO A 309 -9.81 -17.23 -19.20
N CYS A 310 -9.85 -17.53 -17.92
CA CYS A 310 -10.83 -16.98 -16.98
C CYS A 310 -10.30 -15.85 -16.09
N GLY A 311 -9.03 -15.54 -16.16
CA GLY A 311 -8.41 -14.54 -15.29
C GLY A 311 -8.02 -13.24 -16.01
N PRO A 312 -7.94 -12.13 -15.25
CA PRO A 312 -8.56 -11.87 -13.96
C PRO A 312 -10.07 -11.67 -14.08
N CYS A 313 -10.85 -12.45 -13.34
CA CYS A 313 -12.32 -12.50 -13.55
C CYS A 313 -13.11 -11.46 -12.73
N GLY A 314 -12.55 -10.89 -11.67
CA GLY A 314 -13.22 -9.95 -10.76
C GLY A 314 -14.38 -10.54 -9.96
N LEU A 315 -14.54 -11.87 -9.94
CA LEU A 315 -15.64 -12.53 -9.27
C LEU A 315 -15.31 -12.86 -7.80
N PRO A 316 -16.21 -12.63 -6.87
CA PRO A 316 -15.97 -12.93 -5.45
C PRO A 316 -15.92 -14.44 -5.15
N VAL A 317 -16.46 -15.27 -6.03
CA VAL A 317 -16.47 -16.73 -5.95
C VAL A 317 -16.05 -17.31 -7.29
N CYS A 318 -15.16 -18.30 -7.27
CA CYS A 318 -14.71 -18.97 -8.47
C CYS A 318 -15.85 -19.73 -9.13
N LYS A 319 -16.16 -19.41 -10.40
CA LYS A 319 -17.23 -20.09 -11.16
C LYS A 319 -16.96 -21.56 -11.45
N PHE A 320 -15.69 -21.99 -11.37
CA PHE A 320 -15.28 -23.38 -11.55
C PHE A 320 -15.11 -24.13 -10.23
N GLY A 321 -15.12 -23.41 -9.07
CA GLY A 321 -15.00 -23.98 -7.73
C GLY A 321 -13.60 -24.43 -7.32
N ASP A 322 -12.60 -24.39 -8.22
CA ASP A 322 -11.26 -24.94 -8.00
C ASP A 322 -10.19 -23.90 -7.65
N ASN A 323 -10.51 -22.61 -7.77
CA ASN A 323 -9.60 -21.50 -7.52
C ASN A 323 -8.22 -21.67 -8.20
N ARG A 324 -8.18 -22.29 -9.41
CA ARG A 324 -6.94 -22.62 -10.13
C ARG A 324 -6.01 -21.43 -10.35
N CYS A 325 -6.51 -20.24 -10.26
CA CYS A 325 -5.70 -19.01 -10.30
C CYS A 325 -4.62 -18.97 -9.21
N LEU A 326 -4.84 -19.57 -8.03
CA LEU A 326 -3.87 -19.67 -6.95
C LEU A 326 -3.50 -21.11 -6.60
N THR A 327 -4.43 -22.07 -6.66
CA THR A 327 -4.14 -23.48 -6.29
C THR A 327 -3.08 -24.14 -7.18
N ARG A 328 -2.84 -23.61 -8.37
CA ARG A 328 -1.77 -24.06 -9.30
C ARG A 328 -0.35 -23.71 -8.84
N TYR A 329 -0.19 -22.84 -7.86
CA TYR A 329 1.12 -22.47 -7.33
C TYR A 329 1.44 -23.30 -6.08
N PRO A 330 2.27 -24.39 -6.21
CA PRO A 330 2.68 -25.16 -5.05
C PRO A 330 3.61 -24.34 -4.16
N ALA A 331 3.61 -24.64 -2.86
CA ALA A 331 4.38 -23.91 -1.86
C ALA A 331 5.88 -23.84 -2.18
N ALA A 332 6.45 -24.91 -2.72
CA ALA A 332 7.86 -24.95 -3.13
C ALA A 332 8.19 -23.90 -4.22
N GLN A 333 7.34 -23.75 -5.22
CA GLN A 333 7.51 -22.75 -6.28
C GLN A 333 7.40 -21.32 -5.72
N VAL A 334 6.45 -21.10 -4.80
CA VAL A 334 6.29 -19.81 -4.13
C VAL A 334 7.52 -19.49 -3.29
N LEU A 335 8.09 -20.50 -2.61
CA LEU A 335 9.30 -20.35 -1.81
C LEU A 335 10.54 -19.96 -2.67
N GLU A 336 10.75 -20.58 -3.81
CA GLU A 336 11.86 -20.25 -4.72
C GLU A 336 11.78 -18.78 -5.17
N ARG A 337 10.59 -18.30 -5.51
CA ARG A 337 10.35 -16.89 -5.84
C ARG A 337 10.62 -15.96 -4.67
N ALA A 338 10.14 -16.33 -3.48
CA ALA A 338 10.31 -15.58 -2.25
C ALA A 338 11.79 -15.44 -1.87
N GLU A 339 12.55 -16.53 -1.92
CA GLU A 339 13.99 -16.53 -1.63
C GLU A 339 14.78 -15.68 -2.62
N LYS A 340 14.42 -15.72 -3.91
CA LYS A 340 15.06 -14.87 -4.92
C LYS A 340 14.91 -13.40 -4.60
N LEU A 341 13.69 -12.96 -4.18
CA LEU A 341 13.41 -11.58 -3.78
C LEU A 341 14.17 -11.21 -2.50
N ALA A 342 14.12 -12.08 -1.47
CA ALA A 342 14.77 -11.82 -0.18
C ALA A 342 16.31 -11.74 -0.31
N ARG A 343 16.94 -12.52 -1.20
CA ARG A 343 18.39 -12.47 -1.44
C ARG A 343 18.80 -11.23 -2.21
N ALA A 344 18.07 -10.84 -3.25
CA ALA A 344 18.39 -9.68 -4.07
C ALA A 344 18.34 -8.36 -3.30
N HIS A 345 17.63 -8.33 -2.18
CA HIS A 345 17.53 -7.15 -1.33
C HIS A 345 18.66 -7.05 -0.29
N LEU A 346 19.36 -8.13 0.00
CA LEU A 346 20.47 -8.19 0.96
C LEU A 346 21.85 -8.06 0.30
N ALA A 347 21.91 -8.08 -1.02
CA ALA A 347 23.11 -7.86 -1.83
C ALA A 347 23.22 -6.38 -2.23
#